data_77d6c9f61cf173cc4df5f581d8facbfa
#
_entry.id   77d6c9f61cf173cc4df5f581d8facbfa
#
_cell.length_a   1.000
_cell.length_b   1.000
_cell.length_c   1.000
_cell.angle_alpha   90.00
_cell.angle_beta   90.00
_cell.angle_gamma   90.00
#
_symmetry.space_group_name_H-M   'P 1'
#
loop_
_entity.id
_entity.type
_entity.pdbx_description
1 polymer ?
#
loop_
_entity_poly.entity_id
_entity_poly.type
_entity_poly.pdbx_seq_one_letter_code
_entity_poly.pdbx_strand_id
1 'polypeptide(L)'
;MKKLLLVLVLLLSGTFLFAQQKPAYVLYDANGKKVSYKKMIKLLAKKDVLLFGEFHNNPISHWLELAVAKDLKEKKEIVFGAEMFEADNQQQLNDYLAGKITAKGLDSSARLWNNYKTDYAPIVNFAKEIKAPFIATNIPRRYASLVSKKGFESLDTLSAQEKSWIAPLPMDYDSTLPGYVNMLKMMGGHGSANMPKAQASKDATMAYFILQNLKPGALFIHYNGSYHSDNFDGINWYLKRKRPELNIATISTVSQKNIKELLAENKGKADFIICVDEDMTNTY
;
A
#
# COMPACT_ATOMS: atom_id res chain seq x y z
N MET A 1 28.14 57.24 7.14
CA MET A 1 28.43 56.05 7.97
C MET A 1 27.19 55.54 8.73
N LYS A 2 26.43 56.36 9.47
CA LYS A 2 25.23 55.90 10.22
C LYS A 2 24.12 55.26 9.35
N LYS A 3 23.88 55.74 8.12
CA LYS A 3 22.87 55.18 7.19
C LYS A 3 23.31 53.83 6.61
N LEU A 4 24.62 53.60 6.40
CA LEU A 4 25.15 52.34 5.91
C LEU A 4 25.06 51.24 6.98
N LEU A 5 25.25 51.59 8.25
CA LEU A 5 25.14 50.70 9.38
C LEU A 5 23.69 50.19 9.58
N LEU A 6 22.70 51.09 9.36
CA LEU A 6 21.27 50.77 9.47
C LEU A 6 20.81 49.76 8.39
N VAL A 7 21.32 49.94 7.17
CA VAL A 7 21.03 49.00 6.06
C VAL A 7 21.66 47.63 6.29
N LEU A 8 22.86 47.57 6.87
CA LEU A 8 23.54 46.30 7.20
C LEU A 8 22.83 45.54 8.33
N VAL A 9 22.29 46.25 9.34
CA VAL A 9 21.50 45.65 10.43
C VAL A 9 20.14 45.14 9.91
N LEU A 10 19.50 45.83 8.96
CA LEU A 10 18.25 45.37 8.32
C LEU A 10 18.47 44.13 7.42
N LEU A 11 19.64 44.03 6.76
CA LEU A 11 19.99 42.83 5.95
C LEU A 11 20.34 41.64 6.83
N LEU A 12 20.92 41.81 8.01
CA LEU A 12 21.23 40.74 8.96
C LEU A 12 20.01 40.27 9.76
N SER A 13 19.00 41.12 9.96
CA SER A 13 17.75 40.74 10.65
C SER A 13 16.77 39.96 9.75
N GLY A 14 16.97 39.99 8.42
CA GLY A 14 16.14 39.22 7.46
C GLY A 14 16.41 37.71 7.39
N THR A 15 17.45 37.18 8.09
CA THR A 15 17.88 35.81 7.90
C THR A 15 17.42 34.80 8.97
N PHE A 16 16.57 35.20 9.92
CA PHE A 16 16.13 34.32 11.02
C PHE A 16 14.60 34.11 11.14
N LEU A 17 13.86 34.29 10.07
CA LEU A 17 12.50 33.73 10.02
C LEU A 17 12.57 32.28 9.51
N PHE A 18 13.24 31.41 10.22
CA PHE A 18 12.94 29.98 10.14
C PHE A 18 11.57 29.81 10.80
N ALA A 19 10.51 29.96 10.00
CA ALA A 19 9.21 29.48 10.40
C ALA A 19 9.41 28.03 10.88
N GLN A 20 9.00 27.71 12.10
CA GLN A 20 9.01 26.35 12.59
C GLN A 20 8.08 25.54 11.68
N GLN A 21 8.66 24.93 10.64
CA GLN A 21 7.89 24.08 9.74
C GLN A 21 7.45 22.87 10.53
N LYS A 22 6.13 22.68 10.67
CA LYS A 22 5.54 21.44 11.14
C LYS A 22 5.08 20.65 9.90
N PRO A 23 5.95 19.82 9.29
CA PRO A 23 5.57 19.05 8.13
C PRO A 23 4.53 18.00 8.51
N ALA A 24 3.57 17.72 7.64
CA ALA A 24 2.57 16.68 7.86
C ALA A 24 3.18 15.27 7.76
N TYR A 25 4.28 15.13 7.03
CA TYR A 25 5.05 13.89 6.90
C TYR A 25 6.49 14.19 6.52
N VAL A 26 7.35 13.18 6.69
CA VAL A 26 8.73 13.18 6.19
C VAL A 26 8.98 11.87 5.46
N LEU A 27 9.67 11.95 4.32
CA LEU A 27 10.07 10.78 3.55
C LEU A 27 11.50 10.37 3.90
N TYR A 28 11.67 9.07 4.11
CA TYR A 28 12.98 8.45 4.38
C TYR A 28 13.25 7.32 3.39
N ASP A 29 14.53 7.03 3.15
CA ASP A 29 14.95 5.77 2.54
C ASP A 29 15.07 4.66 3.62
N ALA A 30 15.34 3.44 3.19
CA ALA A 30 15.47 2.28 4.06
C ALA A 30 16.50 2.49 5.20
N ASN A 31 17.52 3.32 4.99
CA ASN A 31 18.57 3.60 5.99
C ASN A 31 18.19 4.73 6.98
N GLY A 32 16.99 5.31 6.83
CA GLY A 32 16.53 6.43 7.64
C GLY A 32 17.10 7.78 7.21
N LYS A 33 17.64 7.90 5.98
CA LYS A 33 18.05 9.18 5.41
C LYS A 33 16.87 9.85 4.74
N LYS A 34 16.66 11.15 5.01
CA LYS A 34 15.62 11.93 4.34
C LYS A 34 15.79 11.90 2.83
N VAL A 35 14.70 11.71 2.13
CA VAL A 35 14.62 11.69 0.68
C VAL A 35 13.60 12.70 0.19
N SER A 36 13.89 13.39 -0.93
CA SER A 36 12.90 14.29 -1.52
C SER A 36 11.84 13.49 -2.29
N TYR A 37 10.60 13.96 -2.29
CA TYR A 37 9.51 13.40 -3.07
C TYR A 37 9.88 13.19 -4.55
N LYS A 38 10.50 14.22 -5.17
CA LYS A 38 10.98 14.16 -6.57
C LYS A 38 11.96 13.02 -6.81
N LYS A 39 12.89 12.76 -5.85
CA LYS A 39 13.84 11.65 -5.95
C LYS A 39 13.12 10.31 -5.84
N MET A 40 12.19 10.17 -4.92
CA MET A 40 11.36 8.96 -4.76
C MET A 40 10.62 8.65 -6.08
N ILE A 41 9.86 9.60 -6.63
CA ILE A 41 9.12 9.42 -7.90
C ILE A 41 10.05 9.00 -9.04
N LYS A 42 11.24 9.62 -9.16
CA LYS A 42 12.23 9.25 -10.20
C LYS A 42 12.71 7.80 -10.08
N LEU A 43 12.82 7.29 -8.87
CA LEU A 43 13.24 5.90 -8.61
C LEU A 43 12.08 4.92 -8.84
N LEU A 44 10.88 5.26 -8.37
CA LEU A 44 9.67 4.44 -8.54
C LEU A 44 9.28 4.26 -10.02
N ALA A 45 9.47 5.29 -10.85
CA ALA A 45 9.20 5.22 -12.29
C ALA A 45 10.01 4.15 -13.04
N LYS A 46 11.08 3.61 -12.44
CA LYS A 46 11.94 2.57 -13.04
C LYS A 46 11.52 1.16 -12.62
N LYS A 47 10.49 1.02 -11.83
CA LYS A 47 10.05 -0.25 -11.24
C LYS A 47 8.99 -0.93 -12.09
N ASP A 48 8.82 -2.24 -11.87
CA ASP A 48 7.76 -3.05 -12.46
C ASP A 48 6.55 -3.12 -11.54
N VAL A 49 6.80 -3.16 -10.23
CA VAL A 49 5.77 -3.20 -9.18
C VAL A 49 6.13 -2.20 -8.09
N LEU A 50 5.13 -1.47 -7.63
CA LEU A 50 5.15 -0.68 -6.40
C LEU A 50 4.14 -1.25 -5.43
N LEU A 51 4.58 -1.71 -4.27
CA LEU A 51 3.74 -2.05 -3.14
C LEU A 51 3.66 -0.83 -2.23
N PHE A 52 2.49 -0.18 -2.18
CA PHE A 52 2.26 0.99 -1.36
C PHE A 52 1.58 0.56 -0.06
N GLY A 53 2.38 0.48 1.00
CA GLY A 53 1.95 0.11 2.34
C GLY A 53 1.38 1.30 3.10
N GLU A 54 0.09 1.27 3.38
CA GLU A 54 -0.66 2.33 4.03
C GLU A 54 -1.01 2.00 5.49
N PHE A 55 -1.43 3.02 6.24
CA PHE A 55 -2.34 2.87 7.36
C PHE A 55 -3.75 3.17 6.87
N HIS A 56 -4.65 2.21 7.02
CA HIS A 56 -6.01 2.25 6.44
C HIS A 56 -6.87 3.45 6.85
N ASN A 57 -6.49 4.16 7.89
CA ASN A 57 -7.20 5.32 8.42
C ASN A 57 -6.36 6.61 8.42
N ASN A 58 -5.21 6.62 7.72
CA ASN A 58 -4.32 7.78 7.72
C ASN A 58 -4.53 8.65 6.48
N PRO A 59 -5.01 9.89 6.63
CA PRO A 59 -5.32 10.77 5.49
C PRO A 59 -4.08 11.15 4.66
N ILE A 60 -2.89 11.16 5.26
CA ILE A 60 -1.64 11.45 4.52
C ILE A 60 -1.26 10.28 3.61
N SER A 61 -1.45 9.02 4.08
CA SER A 61 -1.27 7.86 3.21
C SER A 61 -2.16 7.96 1.98
N HIS A 62 -3.47 8.14 2.15
CA HIS A 62 -4.43 8.17 1.05
C HIS A 62 -4.21 9.35 0.09
N TRP A 63 -3.83 10.53 0.63
CA TRP A 63 -3.45 11.65 -0.21
C TRP A 63 -2.19 11.33 -1.04
N LEU A 64 -1.17 10.72 -0.44
CA LEU A 64 0.06 10.36 -1.14
C LEU A 64 -0.14 9.22 -2.14
N GLU A 65 -1.04 8.28 -1.90
CA GLU A 65 -1.42 7.25 -2.88
C GLU A 65 -1.86 7.87 -4.20
N LEU A 66 -2.77 8.85 -4.11
CA LEU A 66 -3.27 9.55 -5.29
C LEU A 66 -2.19 10.46 -5.91
N ALA A 67 -1.43 11.20 -5.10
CA ALA A 67 -0.39 12.11 -5.59
C ALA A 67 0.72 11.33 -6.32
N VAL A 68 1.21 10.24 -5.73
CA VAL A 68 2.24 9.36 -6.32
C VAL A 68 1.74 8.72 -7.62
N ALA A 69 0.48 8.27 -7.65
CA ALA A 69 -0.11 7.69 -8.85
C ALA A 69 -0.18 8.70 -10.01
N LYS A 70 -0.62 9.94 -9.73
CA LYS A 70 -0.67 11.02 -10.74
C LYS A 70 0.71 11.33 -11.32
N ASP A 71 1.71 11.51 -10.46
CA ASP A 71 3.07 11.84 -10.89
C ASP A 71 3.77 10.67 -11.62
N LEU A 72 3.46 9.42 -11.28
CA LEU A 72 3.97 8.25 -11.98
C LEU A 72 3.28 8.05 -13.33
N LYS A 73 1.99 8.37 -13.45
CA LYS A 73 1.26 8.31 -14.74
C LYS A 73 1.87 9.18 -15.80
N GLU A 74 2.44 10.34 -15.44
CA GLU A 74 3.18 11.21 -16.35
C GLU A 74 4.46 10.56 -16.92
N LYS A 75 4.89 9.44 -16.37
CA LYS A 75 6.16 8.79 -16.70
C LYS A 75 6.00 7.38 -17.27
N LYS A 76 4.89 6.71 -16.98
CA LYS A 76 4.71 5.30 -17.30
C LYS A 76 3.22 4.94 -17.37
N GLU A 77 2.87 3.94 -18.16
CA GLU A 77 1.54 3.33 -18.03
C GLU A 77 1.39 2.66 -16.67
N ILE A 78 0.18 2.75 -16.10
CA ILE A 78 -0.11 2.21 -14.78
C ILE A 78 -1.22 1.18 -14.87
N VAL A 79 -1.04 0.09 -14.13
CA VAL A 79 -2.08 -0.85 -13.72
C VAL A 79 -2.23 -0.70 -12.22
N PHE A 80 -3.44 -0.55 -11.73
CA PHE A 80 -3.73 -0.46 -10.32
C PHE A 80 -4.21 -1.80 -9.76
N GLY A 81 -3.97 -2.02 -8.48
CA GLY A 81 -4.57 -3.09 -7.71
C GLY A 81 -4.65 -2.71 -6.24
N ALA A 82 -5.58 -3.30 -5.50
CA ALA A 82 -5.72 -3.00 -4.08
C ALA A 82 -6.26 -4.16 -3.27
N GLU A 83 -5.76 -4.26 -2.03
CA GLU A 83 -6.26 -5.16 -0.98
C GLU A 83 -7.74 -4.94 -0.67
N MET A 84 -8.19 -3.69 -0.76
CA MET A 84 -9.52 -3.26 -0.37
C MET A 84 -10.63 -3.77 -1.29
N PHE A 85 -10.28 -4.43 -2.38
CA PHE A 85 -11.22 -5.08 -3.29
C PHE A 85 -10.99 -6.58 -3.33
N GLU A 86 -12.04 -7.34 -2.97
CA GLU A 86 -12.04 -8.79 -3.07
C GLU A 86 -12.20 -9.24 -4.52
N ALA A 87 -11.45 -10.27 -4.93
CA ALA A 87 -11.35 -10.72 -6.33
C ALA A 87 -12.70 -11.10 -6.96
N ASP A 88 -13.66 -11.57 -6.17
CA ASP A 88 -15.03 -11.87 -6.65
C ASP A 88 -15.89 -10.62 -6.90
N ASN A 89 -15.36 -9.41 -6.63
CA ASN A 89 -15.99 -8.13 -7.00
C ASN A 89 -15.33 -7.46 -8.22
N GLN A 90 -14.45 -8.14 -8.94
CA GLN A 90 -13.79 -7.56 -10.12
C GLN A 90 -14.78 -7.09 -11.19
N GLN A 91 -15.87 -7.83 -11.42
CA GLN A 91 -16.85 -7.47 -12.45
C GLN A 91 -17.53 -6.13 -12.12
N GLN A 92 -17.95 -5.92 -10.88
CA GLN A 92 -18.57 -4.67 -10.44
C GLN A 92 -17.61 -3.49 -10.58
N LEU A 93 -16.35 -3.70 -10.22
CA LEU A 93 -15.30 -2.69 -10.38
C LEU A 93 -15.08 -2.35 -11.86
N ASN A 94 -15.02 -3.35 -12.74
CA ASN A 94 -14.89 -3.16 -14.20
C ASN A 94 -16.09 -2.38 -14.77
N ASP A 95 -17.31 -2.71 -14.34
CA ASP A 95 -18.52 -2.03 -14.83
C ASP A 95 -18.56 -0.57 -14.36
N TYR A 96 -18.03 -0.28 -13.16
CA TYR A 96 -17.86 1.10 -12.69
C TYR A 96 -16.80 1.87 -13.51
N LEU A 97 -15.64 1.27 -13.72
CA LEU A 97 -14.57 1.88 -14.51
C LEU A 97 -15.00 2.15 -15.95
N ALA A 98 -15.78 1.24 -16.55
CA ALA A 98 -16.34 1.39 -17.88
C ALA A 98 -17.54 2.36 -17.95
N GLY A 99 -18.00 2.90 -16.81
CA GLY A 99 -19.16 3.81 -16.77
C GLY A 99 -20.51 3.14 -16.94
N LYS A 100 -20.59 1.80 -16.90
CA LYS A 100 -21.86 1.05 -17.01
C LYS A 100 -22.71 1.17 -15.76
N ILE A 101 -22.08 1.34 -14.59
CA ILE A 101 -22.75 1.61 -13.32
C ILE A 101 -22.21 2.89 -12.69
N THR A 102 -23.04 3.53 -11.86
CA THR A 102 -22.68 4.72 -11.09
C THR A 102 -21.91 4.34 -9.83
N ALA A 103 -21.35 5.34 -9.11
CA ALA A 103 -20.74 5.13 -7.79
C ALA A 103 -21.72 4.50 -6.78
N LYS A 104 -23.02 4.88 -6.84
CA LYS A 104 -24.07 4.25 -6.04
C LYS A 104 -24.30 2.79 -6.46
N GLY A 105 -24.23 2.50 -7.76
CA GLY A 105 -24.30 1.13 -8.28
C GLY A 105 -23.14 0.26 -7.77
N LEU A 106 -21.91 0.79 -7.76
CA LEU A 106 -20.77 0.08 -7.18
C LEU A 106 -20.96 -0.16 -5.67
N ASP A 107 -21.38 0.87 -4.92
CA ASP A 107 -21.59 0.81 -3.47
C ASP A 107 -22.66 -0.26 -3.10
N SER A 108 -23.69 -0.44 -3.94
CA SER A 108 -24.77 -1.41 -3.70
C SER A 108 -24.46 -2.84 -4.17
N SER A 109 -23.49 -3.03 -5.07
CA SER A 109 -23.24 -4.34 -5.71
C SER A 109 -21.89 -4.97 -5.32
N ALA A 110 -20.94 -4.19 -4.79
CA ALA A 110 -19.64 -4.65 -4.33
C ALA A 110 -19.53 -4.54 -2.80
N ARG A 111 -18.68 -5.37 -2.22
CA ARG A 111 -18.32 -5.27 -0.80
C ARG A 111 -17.23 -4.24 -0.63
N LEU A 112 -17.62 -2.98 -0.46
CA LEU A 112 -16.68 -1.88 -0.21
C LEU A 112 -16.40 -1.73 1.28
N TRP A 113 -15.21 -1.25 1.60
CA TRP A 113 -14.86 -0.88 2.96
C TRP A 113 -15.61 0.38 3.40
N ASN A 114 -15.85 0.55 4.71
CA ASN A 114 -16.65 1.65 5.25
C ASN A 114 -16.08 3.03 4.89
N ASN A 115 -14.76 3.15 4.80
CA ASN A 115 -14.03 4.36 4.43
C ASN A 115 -13.80 4.51 2.91
N TYR A 116 -14.40 3.64 2.08
CA TYR A 116 -14.21 3.68 0.63
C TYR A 116 -14.41 5.06 0.02
N LYS A 117 -15.47 5.76 0.43
CA LYS A 117 -15.86 7.05 -0.18
C LYS A 117 -14.83 8.14 0.03
N THR A 118 -14.18 8.16 1.19
CA THR A 118 -13.18 9.16 1.56
C THR A 118 -11.78 8.76 1.11
N ASP A 119 -11.41 7.49 1.29
CA ASP A 119 -10.03 7.07 1.25
C ASP A 119 -9.68 6.40 -0.09
N TYR A 120 -10.54 5.55 -0.64
CA TYR A 120 -10.23 4.75 -1.84
C TYR A 120 -10.93 5.21 -3.12
N ALA A 121 -12.11 5.85 -3.02
CA ALA A 121 -12.80 6.36 -4.19
C ALA A 121 -11.97 7.36 -5.01
N PRO A 122 -11.14 8.24 -4.42
CA PRO A 122 -10.30 9.15 -5.19
C PRO A 122 -9.35 8.44 -6.16
N ILE A 123 -8.69 7.35 -5.73
CA ILE A 123 -7.75 6.61 -6.59
C ILE A 123 -8.48 5.78 -7.65
N VAL A 124 -9.65 5.18 -7.31
CA VAL A 124 -10.48 4.45 -8.27
C VAL A 124 -11.05 5.38 -9.33
N ASN A 125 -11.48 6.59 -8.93
CA ASN A 125 -11.96 7.62 -9.86
C ASN A 125 -10.84 8.11 -10.78
N PHE A 126 -9.63 8.26 -10.26
CA PHE A 126 -8.46 8.59 -11.09
C PHE A 126 -8.17 7.48 -12.10
N ALA A 127 -8.20 6.21 -11.69
CA ALA A 127 -8.05 5.08 -12.63
C ALA A 127 -9.11 5.11 -13.72
N LYS A 128 -10.37 5.40 -13.37
CA LYS A 128 -11.48 5.57 -14.33
C LYS A 128 -11.23 6.73 -15.31
N GLU A 129 -10.80 7.88 -14.80
CA GLU A 129 -10.50 9.08 -15.59
C GLU A 129 -9.44 8.80 -16.65
N ILE A 130 -8.33 8.17 -16.26
CA ILE A 130 -7.22 7.83 -17.16
C ILE A 130 -7.42 6.52 -17.94
N LYS A 131 -8.56 5.86 -17.78
CA LYS A 131 -8.92 4.55 -18.39
C LYS A 131 -7.89 3.45 -18.07
N ALA A 132 -7.28 3.49 -16.89
CA ALA A 132 -6.35 2.47 -16.44
C ALA A 132 -7.10 1.27 -15.81
N PRO A 133 -6.59 0.05 -15.97
CA PRO A 133 -7.12 -1.11 -15.25
C PRO A 133 -6.97 -0.95 -13.74
N PHE A 134 -7.98 -1.40 -12.99
CA PHE A 134 -7.93 -1.51 -11.54
C PHE A 134 -8.34 -2.93 -11.12
N ILE A 135 -7.44 -3.64 -10.47
CA ILE A 135 -7.57 -5.07 -10.19
C ILE A 135 -7.98 -5.26 -8.72
N ALA A 136 -9.06 -6.00 -8.52
CA ALA A 136 -9.46 -6.51 -7.22
C ALA A 136 -8.56 -7.70 -6.88
N THR A 137 -7.65 -7.53 -5.91
CA THR A 137 -6.57 -8.48 -5.72
C THR A 137 -6.73 -9.37 -4.50
N ASN A 138 -7.60 -8.99 -3.54
CA ASN A 138 -7.67 -9.71 -2.28
C ASN A 138 -8.53 -10.98 -2.40
N ILE A 139 -8.14 -11.99 -1.63
CA ILE A 139 -8.99 -13.18 -1.42
C ILE A 139 -10.34 -12.76 -0.81
N PRO A 140 -11.49 -13.31 -1.24
CA PRO A 140 -12.76 -13.04 -0.57
C PRO A 140 -12.67 -13.35 0.92
N ARG A 141 -13.08 -12.38 1.75
CA ARG A 141 -12.94 -12.42 3.23
C ARG A 141 -13.44 -13.73 3.85
N ARG A 142 -14.51 -14.31 3.27
CA ARG A 142 -15.07 -15.58 3.73
C ARG A 142 -14.07 -16.73 3.64
N TYR A 143 -13.19 -16.75 2.64
CA TYR A 143 -12.18 -17.80 2.48
C TYR A 143 -10.97 -17.58 3.38
N ALA A 144 -10.49 -16.34 3.55
CA ALA A 144 -9.47 -16.03 4.55
C ALA A 144 -9.96 -16.38 5.97
N SER A 145 -11.24 -16.10 6.27
CA SER A 145 -11.87 -16.50 7.53
C SER A 145 -11.97 -18.02 7.69
N LEU A 146 -12.22 -18.76 6.59
CA LEU A 146 -12.22 -20.21 6.58
C LEU A 146 -10.83 -20.77 6.90
N VAL A 147 -9.78 -20.23 6.26
CA VAL A 147 -8.38 -20.57 6.55
C VAL A 147 -8.01 -20.30 8.00
N SER A 148 -8.41 -19.15 8.55
CA SER A 148 -8.17 -18.82 9.97
C SER A 148 -8.75 -19.84 10.93
N LYS A 149 -9.90 -20.43 10.58
CA LYS A 149 -10.60 -21.43 11.41
C LYS A 149 -10.09 -22.84 11.22
N LYS A 150 -9.74 -23.22 9.97
CA LYS A 150 -9.56 -24.62 9.58
C LYS A 150 -8.27 -24.92 8.83
N GLY A 151 -7.41 -23.92 8.55
CA GLY A 151 -6.19 -24.11 7.76
C GLY A 151 -6.43 -24.07 6.24
N PHE A 152 -5.33 -24.19 5.48
CA PHE A 152 -5.37 -24.10 4.00
C PHE A 152 -6.20 -25.20 3.36
N GLU A 153 -6.21 -26.39 3.95
CA GLU A 153 -6.90 -27.59 3.46
C GLU A 153 -8.42 -27.34 3.30
N SER A 154 -8.94 -26.37 4.03
CA SER A 154 -10.34 -25.97 3.91
C SER A 154 -10.69 -25.35 2.55
N LEU A 155 -9.69 -24.88 1.80
CA LEU A 155 -9.87 -24.31 0.46
C LEU A 155 -10.01 -25.39 -0.62
N ASP A 156 -9.61 -26.64 -0.35
CA ASP A 156 -9.69 -27.74 -1.32
C ASP A 156 -11.12 -28.04 -1.74
N THR A 157 -12.08 -27.80 -0.84
CA THR A 157 -13.52 -28.03 -1.05
C THR A 157 -14.21 -26.97 -1.90
N LEU A 158 -13.52 -25.87 -2.22
CA LEU A 158 -14.08 -24.80 -3.05
C LEU A 158 -14.35 -25.29 -4.48
N SER A 159 -15.43 -24.80 -5.08
CA SER A 159 -15.77 -25.02 -6.48
C SER A 159 -14.68 -24.42 -7.41
N ALA A 160 -14.68 -24.80 -8.67
CA ALA A 160 -13.75 -24.24 -9.67
C ALA A 160 -13.90 -22.70 -9.79
N GLN A 161 -15.14 -22.19 -9.75
CA GLN A 161 -15.40 -20.75 -9.77
C GLN A 161 -14.81 -20.07 -8.54
N GLU A 162 -14.99 -20.60 -7.35
CA GLU A 162 -14.46 -20.03 -6.11
C GLU A 162 -12.93 -20.07 -6.08
N LYS A 163 -12.33 -21.12 -6.61
CA LYS A 163 -10.87 -21.24 -6.77
C LYS A 163 -10.31 -20.21 -7.75
N SER A 164 -11.10 -19.69 -8.69
CA SER A 164 -10.64 -18.62 -9.59
C SER A 164 -10.45 -17.26 -8.91
N TRP A 165 -10.96 -17.09 -7.69
CA TRP A 165 -10.82 -15.85 -6.90
C TRP A 165 -9.71 -15.89 -5.86
N ILE A 166 -8.89 -16.94 -5.88
CA ILE A 166 -7.79 -17.13 -4.94
C ILE A 166 -6.50 -17.53 -5.69
N ALA A 167 -5.36 -17.44 -5.01
CA ALA A 167 -4.13 -18.02 -5.53
C ALA A 167 -4.29 -19.53 -5.78
N PRO A 168 -3.60 -20.12 -6.79
CA PRO A 168 -3.61 -21.56 -7.02
C PRO A 168 -3.22 -22.36 -5.79
N LEU A 169 -3.89 -23.49 -5.61
CA LEU A 169 -3.60 -24.44 -4.53
C LEU A 169 -2.63 -25.54 -5.01
N PRO A 170 -1.76 -26.06 -4.13
CA PRO A 170 -1.53 -25.62 -2.75
C PRO A 170 -0.81 -24.26 -2.70
N MET A 171 -1.13 -23.42 -1.70
CA MET A 171 -0.42 -22.17 -1.47
C MET A 171 0.93 -22.43 -0.80
N ASP A 172 1.98 -21.80 -1.31
CA ASP A 172 3.27 -21.76 -0.61
C ASP A 172 3.09 -21.06 0.75
N TYR A 173 3.77 -21.57 1.79
CA TYR A 173 3.73 -20.97 3.11
C TYR A 173 5.04 -21.21 3.85
N ASP A 174 5.65 -20.14 4.34
CA ASP A 174 6.80 -20.20 5.22
C ASP A 174 6.44 -19.58 6.58
N SER A 175 6.24 -20.44 7.57
CA SER A 175 5.87 -20.01 8.92
C SER A 175 6.96 -19.25 9.66
N THR A 176 8.19 -19.20 9.13
CA THR A 176 9.35 -18.56 9.73
C THR A 176 9.49 -17.09 9.32
N LEU A 177 8.70 -16.62 8.36
CA LEU A 177 8.71 -15.22 7.96
C LEU A 177 8.43 -14.30 9.16
N PRO A 178 9.26 -13.27 9.37
CA PRO A 178 9.16 -12.38 10.53
C PRO A 178 7.75 -11.80 10.74
N GLY A 179 7.06 -11.42 9.68
CA GLY A 179 5.68 -10.92 9.74
C GLY A 179 4.73 -11.92 10.39
N TYR A 180 4.76 -13.19 9.97
CA TYR A 180 3.88 -14.24 10.50
C TYR A 180 4.25 -14.64 11.93
N VAL A 181 5.55 -14.69 12.24
CA VAL A 181 6.03 -14.94 13.61
C VAL A 181 5.59 -13.84 14.55
N ASN A 182 5.72 -12.57 14.14
CA ASN A 182 5.31 -11.42 14.95
C ASN A 182 3.79 -11.38 15.16
N MET A 183 3.00 -11.76 14.16
CA MET A 183 1.54 -11.86 14.30
C MET A 183 1.13 -12.79 15.45
N LEU A 184 1.75 -13.98 15.56
CA LEU A 184 1.48 -14.91 16.64
C LEU A 184 1.89 -14.35 18.02
N LYS A 185 3.04 -13.64 18.08
CA LYS A 185 3.51 -12.99 19.32
C LYS A 185 2.55 -11.89 19.79
N MET A 186 2.09 -11.04 18.89
CA MET A 186 1.15 -9.95 19.22
C MET A 186 -0.17 -10.45 19.76
N MET A 187 -0.60 -11.65 19.39
CA MET A 187 -1.83 -12.27 19.87
C MET A 187 -1.72 -12.86 21.28
N GLY A 188 -0.53 -12.87 21.90
CA GLY A 188 -0.34 -13.33 23.29
C GLY A 188 -0.86 -14.74 23.57
N GLY A 189 -0.91 -15.61 22.56
CA GLY A 189 -1.44 -16.98 22.68
C GLY A 189 -2.98 -17.09 22.63
N HIS A 190 -3.70 -15.99 22.45
CA HIS A 190 -5.18 -15.97 22.38
C HIS A 190 -5.76 -16.11 20.96
N GLY A 191 -4.91 -16.23 19.93
CA GLY A 191 -5.35 -16.34 18.55
C GLY A 191 -5.30 -17.75 17.99
N SER A 192 -5.99 -17.96 16.86
CA SER A 192 -5.85 -19.21 16.10
C SER A 192 -4.43 -19.35 15.57
N ALA A 193 -3.81 -20.51 15.74
CA ALA A 193 -2.53 -20.87 15.10
C ALA A 193 -2.56 -20.73 13.56
N ASN A 194 -3.76 -20.66 12.97
CA ASN A 194 -3.97 -20.46 11.54
C ASN A 194 -4.07 -18.97 11.12
N MET A 195 -3.99 -18.01 12.04
CA MET A 195 -4.02 -16.58 11.66
C MET A 195 -2.92 -16.21 10.66
N PRO A 196 -1.66 -16.64 10.86
CA PRO A 196 -0.63 -16.40 9.84
C PRO A 196 -0.94 -17.07 8.50
N LYS A 197 -1.59 -18.24 8.49
CA LYS A 197 -2.03 -18.88 7.25
C LYS A 197 -3.13 -18.08 6.54
N ALA A 198 -4.06 -17.49 7.31
CA ALA A 198 -5.08 -16.59 6.76
C ALA A 198 -4.45 -15.32 6.15
N GLN A 199 -3.45 -14.74 6.82
CA GLN A 199 -2.68 -13.63 6.27
C GLN A 199 -1.95 -14.06 5.01
N ALA A 200 -1.25 -15.20 5.04
CA ALA A 200 -0.54 -15.75 3.90
C ALA A 200 -1.48 -16.02 2.70
N SER A 201 -2.72 -16.45 2.94
CA SER A 201 -3.70 -16.63 1.86
C SER A 201 -4.08 -15.33 1.18
N LYS A 202 -4.11 -14.20 1.91
CA LYS A 202 -4.30 -12.86 1.35
C LYS A 202 -3.07 -12.46 0.53
N ASP A 203 -1.87 -12.56 1.12
CA ASP A 203 -0.62 -12.18 0.49
C ASP A 203 -0.38 -12.94 -0.82
N ALA A 204 -0.59 -14.27 -0.79
CA ALA A 204 -0.48 -15.15 -1.96
C ALA A 204 -1.46 -14.74 -3.06
N THR A 205 -2.72 -14.46 -2.69
CA THR A 205 -3.77 -14.10 -3.66
C THR A 205 -3.51 -12.73 -4.27
N MET A 206 -3.11 -11.75 -3.48
CA MET A 206 -2.73 -10.42 -3.97
C MET A 206 -1.54 -10.52 -4.92
N ALA A 207 -0.49 -11.24 -4.54
CA ALA A 207 0.67 -11.46 -5.40
C ALA A 207 0.30 -12.19 -6.70
N TYR A 208 -0.57 -13.20 -6.64
CA TYR A 208 -1.06 -13.91 -7.81
C TYR A 208 -1.75 -12.98 -8.81
N PHE A 209 -2.70 -12.16 -8.36
CA PHE A 209 -3.40 -11.23 -9.25
C PHE A 209 -2.50 -10.10 -9.75
N ILE A 210 -1.51 -9.65 -8.98
CA ILE A 210 -0.48 -8.74 -9.49
C ILE A 210 0.24 -9.40 -10.67
N LEU A 211 0.74 -10.64 -10.51
CA LEU A 211 1.48 -11.36 -11.56
C LEU A 211 0.64 -11.61 -12.81
N GLN A 212 -0.64 -11.94 -12.65
CA GLN A 212 -1.55 -12.19 -13.77
C GLN A 212 -1.85 -10.92 -14.59
N ASN A 213 -1.67 -9.74 -14.01
CA ASN A 213 -2.01 -8.47 -14.62
C ASN A 213 -0.80 -7.56 -14.89
N LEU A 214 0.42 -8.07 -14.73
CA LEU A 214 1.63 -7.36 -15.14
C LEU A 214 1.62 -7.14 -16.65
N LYS A 215 1.91 -5.90 -17.05
CA LYS A 215 2.07 -5.54 -18.47
C LYS A 215 3.52 -5.13 -18.71
N PRO A 216 4.17 -5.63 -19.77
CA PRO A 216 5.52 -5.20 -20.14
C PRO A 216 5.59 -3.67 -20.30
N GLY A 217 6.57 -3.06 -19.64
CA GLY A 217 6.76 -1.61 -19.71
C GLY A 217 5.84 -0.78 -18.81
N ALA A 218 4.75 -1.31 -18.28
CA ALA A 218 3.89 -0.63 -17.30
C ALA A 218 4.41 -0.78 -15.87
N LEU A 219 3.91 0.06 -14.97
CA LEU A 219 4.10 -0.07 -13.53
C LEU A 219 2.80 -0.58 -12.91
N PHE A 220 2.87 -1.68 -12.16
CA PHE A 220 1.75 -2.11 -11.33
C PHE A 220 1.86 -1.45 -9.95
N ILE A 221 0.91 -0.60 -9.59
CA ILE A 221 0.81 0.00 -8.26
C ILE A 221 -0.23 -0.78 -7.47
N HIS A 222 0.20 -1.39 -6.37
CA HIS A 222 -0.67 -2.12 -5.47
C HIS A 222 -0.77 -1.40 -4.12
N TYR A 223 -1.98 -1.12 -3.67
CA TYR A 223 -2.29 -0.51 -2.39
C TYR A 223 -2.68 -1.59 -1.38
N ASN A 224 -2.00 -1.60 -0.25
CA ASN A 224 -2.23 -2.60 0.81
C ASN A 224 -1.88 -2.01 2.17
N GLY A 225 -2.46 -2.54 3.23
CA GLY A 225 -1.99 -2.23 4.57
C GLY A 225 -0.49 -2.56 4.68
N SER A 226 0.29 -1.70 5.34
CA SER A 226 1.76 -1.80 5.40
C SER A 226 2.24 -3.18 5.84
N TYR A 227 1.48 -3.84 6.72
CA TYR A 227 1.79 -5.18 7.22
C TYR A 227 1.91 -6.26 6.13
N HIS A 228 1.27 -6.07 4.98
CA HIS A 228 1.33 -7.00 3.83
C HIS A 228 2.61 -6.88 3.00
N SER A 229 3.43 -5.83 3.21
CA SER A 229 4.65 -5.59 2.44
C SER A 229 5.85 -5.10 3.27
N ASP A 230 5.66 -4.84 4.57
CA ASP A 230 6.74 -4.44 5.48
C ASP A 230 7.82 -5.52 5.56
N ASN A 231 9.06 -5.08 5.74
CA ASN A 231 10.25 -5.92 5.81
C ASN A 231 10.48 -6.79 4.55
N PHE A 232 9.87 -6.42 3.43
CA PHE A 232 9.89 -7.19 2.17
C PHE A 232 9.28 -8.59 2.30
N ASP A 233 8.44 -8.80 3.33
CA ASP A 233 7.66 -10.02 3.57
C ASP A 233 6.34 -10.00 2.76
N GLY A 234 5.43 -10.89 3.09
CA GLY A 234 4.07 -10.94 2.56
C GLY A 234 4.03 -10.95 1.03
N ILE A 235 3.32 -9.99 0.44
CA ILE A 235 3.15 -9.89 -1.02
C ILE A 235 4.50 -9.89 -1.74
N ASN A 236 5.50 -9.15 -1.23
CA ASN A 236 6.81 -9.07 -1.86
C ASN A 236 7.53 -10.44 -1.90
N TRP A 237 7.43 -11.23 -0.81
CA TRP A 237 8.00 -12.56 -0.76
C TRP A 237 7.39 -13.48 -1.83
N TYR A 238 6.05 -13.48 -1.99
CA TYR A 238 5.37 -14.28 -3.01
C TYR A 238 5.74 -13.86 -4.44
N LEU A 239 5.82 -12.56 -4.70
CA LEU A 239 6.23 -12.03 -5.99
C LEU A 239 7.65 -12.48 -6.34
N LYS A 240 8.59 -12.30 -5.42
CA LYS A 240 10.01 -12.66 -5.62
C LYS A 240 10.23 -14.18 -5.73
N ARG A 241 9.42 -14.97 -5.05
CA ARG A 241 9.47 -16.42 -5.15
C ARG A 241 9.05 -16.91 -6.53
N LYS A 242 8.07 -16.28 -7.16
CA LYS A 242 7.57 -16.66 -8.50
C LYS A 242 8.33 -15.96 -9.64
N ARG A 243 8.76 -14.76 -9.45
CA ARG A 243 9.43 -13.91 -10.43
C ARG A 243 10.60 -13.13 -9.76
N PRO A 244 11.72 -13.80 -9.48
CA PRO A 244 12.85 -13.19 -8.75
C PRO A 244 13.47 -11.99 -9.47
N GLU A 245 13.32 -11.90 -10.80
CA GLU A 245 13.82 -10.82 -11.64
C GLU A 245 13.01 -9.53 -11.56
N LEU A 246 11.78 -9.55 -11.04
CA LEU A 246 10.93 -8.35 -10.95
C LEU A 246 11.62 -7.24 -10.15
N ASN A 247 11.59 -6.04 -10.72
CA ASN A 247 12.12 -4.86 -10.06
C ASN A 247 11.03 -4.20 -9.20
N ILE A 248 10.90 -4.64 -7.96
CA ILE A 248 9.87 -4.20 -7.01
C ILE A 248 10.40 -3.02 -6.19
N ALA A 249 9.53 -2.08 -5.85
CA ALA A 249 9.75 -1.13 -4.76
C ALA A 249 8.63 -1.26 -3.74
N THR A 250 8.97 -0.95 -2.48
CA THR A 250 8.02 -0.90 -1.38
C THR A 250 8.01 0.50 -0.77
N ILE A 251 6.82 0.96 -0.39
CA ILE A 251 6.61 2.11 0.50
C ILE A 251 5.95 1.58 1.76
N SER A 252 6.35 2.05 2.92
CA SER A 252 5.69 1.77 4.20
C SER A 252 5.31 3.08 4.88
N THR A 253 4.12 3.16 5.44
CA THR A 253 3.71 4.24 6.32
C THR A 253 3.99 3.86 7.75
N VAL A 254 4.61 4.77 8.51
CA VAL A 254 4.88 4.61 9.93
C VAL A 254 4.45 5.86 10.70
N SER A 255 4.08 5.70 11.97
CA SER A 255 3.66 6.79 12.84
C SER A 255 4.60 6.91 14.04
N GLN A 256 5.02 8.13 14.38
CA GLN A 256 5.86 8.41 15.54
C GLN A 256 5.74 9.87 15.98
N LYS A 257 6.06 10.17 17.26
CA LYS A 257 6.02 11.53 17.84
C LYS A 257 6.90 12.54 17.13
N ASN A 258 8.14 12.15 16.88
CA ASN A 258 9.11 13.01 16.24
C ASN A 258 9.39 12.52 14.84
N ILE A 259 8.80 13.17 13.85
CA ILE A 259 8.98 12.79 12.45
C ILE A 259 10.26 13.37 11.81
N LYS A 260 11.08 14.14 12.56
CA LYS A 260 12.33 14.73 12.04
C LYS A 260 13.46 13.72 11.89
N GLU A 261 13.39 12.60 12.62
CA GLU A 261 14.33 11.48 12.57
C GLU A 261 13.55 10.18 12.61
N LEU A 262 13.91 9.24 11.73
CA LEU A 262 13.26 7.93 11.70
C LEU A 262 13.78 7.06 12.85
N LEU A 263 12.87 6.51 13.65
CA LEU A 263 13.20 5.56 14.70
C LEU A 263 13.90 4.32 14.15
N ALA A 264 14.81 3.74 14.95
CA ALA A 264 15.62 2.59 14.53
C ALA A 264 14.77 1.39 14.10
N GLU A 265 13.66 1.14 14.80
CA GLU A 265 12.69 0.06 14.54
C GLU A 265 11.92 0.21 13.23
N ASN A 266 11.90 1.42 12.67
CA ASN A 266 11.26 1.71 11.39
C ASN A 266 12.23 1.66 10.20
N LYS A 267 13.53 1.58 10.45
CA LYS A 267 14.53 1.43 9.38
C LYS A 267 14.46 0.04 8.77
N GLY A 268 14.65 -0.05 7.47
CA GLY A 268 14.64 -1.31 6.74
C GLY A 268 13.27 -1.91 6.45
N LYS A 269 12.17 -1.28 6.91
CA LYS A 269 10.82 -1.78 6.65
C LYS A 269 10.44 -1.76 5.17
N ALA A 270 10.95 -0.77 4.41
CA ALA A 270 10.65 -0.60 2.99
C ALA A 270 11.77 0.17 2.30
N ASP A 271 11.74 0.25 0.96
CA ASP A 271 12.66 1.11 0.19
C ASP A 271 12.46 2.59 0.52
N PHE A 272 11.20 2.99 0.74
CA PHE A 272 10.81 4.33 1.17
C PHE A 272 9.84 4.24 2.34
N ILE A 273 9.97 5.17 3.27
CA ILE A 273 9.17 5.22 4.48
C ILE A 273 8.52 6.60 4.58
N ILE A 274 7.19 6.60 4.62
CA ILE A 274 6.37 7.78 4.91
C ILE A 274 6.20 7.83 6.43
N CYS A 275 6.88 8.77 7.06
CA CYS A 275 6.77 8.97 8.50
C CYS A 275 5.77 10.08 8.79
N VAL A 276 4.66 9.76 9.44
CA VAL A 276 3.59 10.68 9.85
C VAL A 276 3.62 10.94 11.34
N ASP A 277 3.11 12.11 11.75
CA ASP A 277 2.97 12.46 13.16
C ASP A 277 1.88 11.59 13.80
N GLU A 278 2.14 11.04 14.99
CA GLU A 278 1.17 10.19 15.69
C GLU A 278 -0.10 10.94 16.12
N ASP A 279 -0.02 12.28 16.22
CA ASP A 279 -1.18 13.14 16.52
C ASP A 279 -2.05 13.41 15.27
N MET A 280 -1.73 12.80 14.11
CA MET A 280 -2.52 12.95 12.90
C MET A 280 -3.93 12.41 13.10
N THR A 281 -4.94 13.22 12.77
CA THR A 281 -6.35 12.81 12.82
C THR A 281 -6.62 11.67 11.84
N ASN A 282 -7.28 10.62 12.31
CA ASN A 282 -7.71 9.49 11.48
C ASN A 282 -8.93 9.87 10.63
N THR A 283 -9.14 9.15 9.52
CA THR A 283 -10.30 9.32 8.63
C THR A 283 -11.56 8.65 9.16
N TYR A 284 -11.42 7.69 10.07
CA TYR A 284 -12.51 6.99 10.77
C TYR A 284 -12.02 6.34 12.10
#